data_2d9b6379bccaa5eada7f2da3636d987a
#
_entry.id   2d9b6379bccaa5eada7f2da3636d987a
#
_cell.length_a   1.000
_cell.length_b   1.000
_cell.length_c   1.000
_cell.angle_alpha   90.00
_cell.angle_beta   90.00
_cell.angle_gamma   90.00
#
_symmetry.space_group_name_H-M   'P 1'
#
loop_
_entity.id
_entity.type
_entity.pdbx_description
1 polymer ?
#
loop_
_entity_poly.entity_id
_entity_poly.type
_entity_poly.pdbx_seq_one_letter_code
_entity_poly.pdbx_strand_id
1 'polypeptide(L)'
;MFNKKYILYDIIKENEYKIWRSIIMPRIVARGIKKEDLKKVSTELFDTIAKIIDRPRGAFTLDLVESVAILDGEEISRANIEIGWVARPVEVCEKVANAVGEIIKPLGYETVMVSFKSIDLAYEFTFTK
;
A
#
# COMPACT_ATOMS: atom_id res chain seq x y z
N MET A 1 8.03 15.63 20.75
CA MET A 1 9.16 14.70 20.61
C MET A 1 9.58 14.61 19.14
N PHE A 2 10.87 14.67 18.89
CA PHE A 2 11.37 14.54 17.52
C PHE A 2 11.29 13.11 17.03
N ASN A 3 10.84 12.96 15.80
CA ASN A 3 10.96 11.75 15.06
C ASN A 3 12.41 11.58 14.61
N LYS A 4 12.93 10.37 14.61
CA LYS A 4 14.29 10.07 14.13
C LYS A 4 14.53 10.57 12.71
N LYS A 5 13.50 10.66 11.89
CA LYS A 5 13.57 11.19 10.52
C LYS A 5 14.08 12.63 10.50
N TYR A 6 13.62 13.46 11.42
CA TYR A 6 14.04 14.86 11.46
C TYR A 6 15.48 15.00 11.95
N ILE A 7 15.90 14.15 12.86
CA ILE A 7 17.28 14.12 13.30
C ILE A 7 18.19 13.74 12.15
N LEU A 8 17.81 12.73 11.38
CA LEU A 8 18.56 12.30 10.19
C LEU A 8 18.57 13.38 9.12
N TYR A 9 17.44 14.09 8.94
CA TYR A 9 17.36 15.17 7.98
C TYR A 9 18.35 16.29 8.27
N ASP A 10 18.54 16.63 9.52
CA ASP A 10 19.50 17.67 9.93
C ASP A 10 20.96 17.27 9.64
N ILE A 11 21.24 15.98 9.51
CA ILE A 11 22.59 15.44 9.31
C ILE A 11 22.88 15.15 7.86
N ILE A 12 21.91 14.59 7.11
CA ILE A 12 22.09 14.17 5.72
C ILE A 12 21.54 15.23 4.76
N LYS A 13 21.97 15.14 3.51
CA LYS A 13 21.48 16.04 2.46
C LYS A 13 20.02 15.77 2.15
N GLU A 14 19.31 16.81 1.74
CA GLU A 14 17.88 16.75 1.45
C GLU A 14 17.50 15.63 0.47
N ASN A 15 18.28 15.45 -0.61
CA ASN A 15 17.99 14.39 -1.58
C ASN A 15 18.13 12.99 -0.97
N GLU A 16 19.07 12.77 -0.07
CA GLU A 16 19.24 11.51 0.63
C GLU A 16 18.07 11.24 1.56
N TYR A 17 17.61 12.27 2.26
CA TYR A 17 16.43 12.18 3.13
C TYR A 17 15.17 11.82 2.34
N LYS A 18 14.97 12.44 1.19
CA LYS A 18 13.82 12.13 0.32
C LYS A 18 13.88 10.70 -0.20
N ILE A 19 15.06 10.22 -0.59
CA ILE A 19 15.25 8.84 -1.01
C ILE A 19 14.92 7.89 0.13
N TRP A 20 15.42 8.17 1.33
CA TRP A 20 15.14 7.35 2.50
C TRP A 20 13.63 7.29 2.81
N ARG A 21 12.94 8.44 2.74
CA ARG A 21 11.48 8.48 2.97
C ARG A 21 10.72 7.68 1.92
N SER A 22 11.17 7.69 0.68
CA SER A 22 10.48 6.98 -0.39
C SER A 22 10.54 5.46 -0.24
N ILE A 23 11.52 4.91 0.47
CA ILE A 23 11.62 3.46 0.68
C ILE A 23 10.68 2.93 1.75
N ILE A 24 10.02 3.79 2.52
CA ILE A 24 9.01 3.38 3.50
C ILE A 24 7.62 3.22 2.88
N MET A 25 7.51 3.36 1.57
CA MET A 25 6.30 3.16 0.78
C MET A 25 6.36 1.80 0.08
N PRO A 26 5.24 1.19 -0.27
CA PRO A 26 3.87 1.69 -0.25
C PRO A 26 3.13 1.43 1.06
N ARG A 27 1.99 2.13 1.20
CA ARG A 27 1.01 1.90 2.24
C ARG A 27 -0.24 1.33 1.60
N ILE A 28 -0.61 0.15 1.99
CA ILE A 28 -1.72 -0.58 1.38
C ILE A 28 -2.89 -0.59 2.35
N VAL A 29 -4.06 -0.22 1.86
CA VAL A 29 -5.30 -0.27 2.63
C VAL A 29 -6.27 -1.18 1.91
N ALA A 30 -6.75 -2.21 2.58
CA ALA A 30 -7.71 -3.17 2.04
C ALA A 30 -9.09 -2.95 2.66
N ARG A 31 -10.12 -2.97 1.82
CA ARG A 31 -11.53 -2.89 2.22
C ARG A 31 -12.32 -3.98 1.55
N GLY A 32 -13.36 -4.47 2.22
CA GLY A 32 -14.25 -5.48 1.65
C GLY A 32 -13.66 -6.88 1.56
N ILE A 33 -12.54 -7.12 2.21
CA ILE A 33 -11.87 -8.42 2.29
C ILE A 33 -12.02 -8.96 3.69
N LYS A 34 -12.20 -10.27 3.81
CA LYS A 34 -12.20 -10.94 5.11
C LYS A 34 -10.79 -10.94 5.68
N LYS A 35 -10.69 -10.69 6.97
CA LYS A 35 -9.41 -10.66 7.67
C LYS A 35 -8.59 -11.93 7.43
N GLU A 36 -9.21 -13.08 7.49
CA GLU A 36 -8.53 -14.35 7.31
C GLU A 36 -7.95 -14.49 5.90
N ASP A 37 -8.68 -14.03 4.90
CA ASP A 37 -8.21 -14.05 3.51
C ASP A 37 -6.99 -13.13 3.33
N LEU A 38 -7.07 -11.93 3.88
CA LEU A 38 -5.98 -10.97 3.75
C LEU A 38 -4.71 -11.46 4.45
N LYS A 39 -4.87 -12.08 5.62
CA LYS A 39 -3.74 -12.68 6.35
C LYS A 39 -3.04 -13.74 5.51
N LYS A 40 -3.80 -14.57 4.80
CA LYS A 40 -3.25 -15.64 3.94
C LYS A 40 -2.34 -15.09 2.83
N VAL A 41 -2.70 -13.97 2.25
CA VAL A 41 -2.00 -13.44 1.06
C VAL A 41 -1.05 -12.29 1.37
N SER A 42 -0.98 -11.84 2.61
CA SER A 42 -0.22 -10.64 2.97
C SER A 42 1.27 -10.74 2.61
N THR A 43 1.89 -11.87 2.86
CA THR A 43 3.30 -12.08 2.53
C THR A 43 3.53 -12.04 1.01
N GLU A 44 2.69 -12.74 0.26
CA GLU A 44 2.77 -12.76 -1.20
C GLU A 44 2.55 -11.36 -1.80
N LEU A 45 1.61 -10.59 -1.27
CA LEU A 45 1.37 -9.22 -1.69
C LEU A 45 2.64 -8.38 -1.54
N PHE A 46 3.25 -8.41 -0.39
CA PHE A 46 4.46 -7.64 -0.12
C PHE A 46 5.63 -8.07 -1.00
N ASP A 47 5.87 -9.37 -1.07
CA ASP A 47 6.98 -9.89 -1.87
C ASP A 47 6.82 -9.56 -3.34
N THR A 48 5.61 -9.67 -3.87
CA THR A 48 5.32 -9.40 -5.28
C THR A 48 5.49 -7.91 -5.60
N ILE A 49 4.94 -7.03 -4.79
CA ILE A 49 5.05 -5.59 -4.99
C ILE A 49 6.51 -5.15 -4.86
N ALA A 50 7.21 -5.63 -3.83
CA ALA A 50 8.61 -5.30 -3.60
C ALA A 50 9.48 -5.65 -4.80
N LYS A 51 9.23 -6.81 -5.41
CA LYS A 51 9.96 -7.26 -6.59
C LYS A 51 9.70 -6.36 -7.80
N ILE A 52 8.45 -5.99 -8.02
CA ILE A 52 8.06 -5.15 -9.16
C ILE A 52 8.67 -3.76 -9.08
N ILE A 53 8.63 -3.14 -7.90
CA ILE A 53 9.12 -1.77 -7.72
C ILE A 53 10.58 -1.70 -7.29
N ASP A 54 11.22 -2.85 -7.10
CA ASP A 54 12.62 -2.97 -6.67
C ASP A 54 12.89 -2.16 -5.39
N ARG A 55 12.10 -2.46 -4.35
CA ARG A 55 12.23 -1.81 -3.03
C ARG A 55 12.14 -2.86 -1.92
N PRO A 56 12.83 -2.65 -0.78
CA PRO A 56 12.70 -3.56 0.36
C PRO A 56 11.29 -3.56 0.90
N ARG A 57 10.78 -4.73 1.25
CA ARG A 57 9.42 -4.87 1.79
C ARG A 57 9.30 -4.49 3.27
N GLY A 58 10.41 -4.34 3.97
CA GLY A 58 10.40 -4.18 5.43
C GLY A 58 9.67 -2.96 5.97
N ALA A 59 9.45 -1.95 5.13
CA ALA A 59 8.75 -0.73 5.52
C ALA A 59 7.34 -0.62 4.90
N PHE A 60 6.89 -1.65 4.20
CA PHE A 60 5.53 -1.68 3.66
C PHE A 60 4.53 -1.81 4.80
N THR A 61 3.36 -1.20 4.64
CA THR A 61 2.27 -1.35 5.59
C THR A 61 1.02 -1.89 4.90
N LEU A 62 0.25 -2.66 5.65
CA LEU A 62 -1.02 -3.20 5.18
C LEU A 62 -2.04 -3.07 6.31
N ASP A 63 -3.08 -2.31 6.06
CA ASP A 63 -4.16 -2.13 7.00
C ASP A 63 -5.47 -2.65 6.40
N LEU A 64 -6.24 -3.34 7.22
CA LEU A 64 -7.58 -3.76 6.86
C LEU A 64 -8.60 -2.82 7.50
N VAL A 65 -9.41 -2.20 6.67
CA VAL A 65 -10.60 -1.49 7.12
C VAL A 65 -11.77 -2.44 6.92
N GLU A 66 -12.35 -2.90 8.03
CA GLU A 66 -13.48 -3.81 7.97
C GLU A 66 -14.70 -3.03 7.45
N SER A 67 -15.16 -3.42 6.28
CA SER A 67 -16.25 -2.71 5.58
C SER A 67 -17.03 -3.71 4.75
N VAL A 68 -18.25 -3.31 4.43
CA VAL A 68 -19.16 -4.11 3.62
C VAL A 68 -19.66 -3.23 2.47
N ALA A 69 -19.52 -3.72 1.24
CA ALA A 69 -20.04 -3.03 0.06
C ALA A 69 -21.53 -3.26 -0.06
N ILE A 70 -22.27 -2.22 -0.35
CA ILE A 70 -23.74 -2.26 -0.46
C ILE A 70 -24.15 -1.76 -1.84
N LEU A 71 -25.06 -2.48 -2.48
CA LEU A 71 -25.68 -2.08 -3.73
C LEU A 71 -27.17 -2.41 -3.66
N ASP A 72 -28.01 -1.40 -3.86
CA ASP A 72 -29.47 -1.54 -3.86
C ASP A 72 -30.01 -2.27 -2.62
N GLY A 73 -29.45 -1.96 -1.45
CA GLY A 73 -29.86 -2.54 -0.18
C GLY A 73 -29.29 -3.90 0.14
N GLU A 74 -28.49 -4.47 -0.75
CA GLU A 74 -27.90 -5.78 -0.57
C GLU A 74 -26.39 -5.70 -0.39
N GLU A 75 -25.84 -6.62 0.40
CA GLU A 75 -24.39 -6.77 0.52
C GLU A 75 -23.84 -7.40 -0.76
N ILE A 76 -22.77 -6.82 -1.28
CA ILE A 76 -22.09 -7.37 -2.43
C ILE A 76 -20.63 -7.71 -2.12
N SER A 77 -20.09 -8.65 -2.87
CA SER A 77 -18.69 -9.09 -2.76
C SER A 77 -17.80 -8.19 -3.61
N ARG A 78 -17.10 -7.26 -2.96
CA ARG A 78 -16.18 -6.36 -3.66
C ARG A 78 -14.98 -6.08 -2.76
N ALA A 79 -13.81 -6.49 -3.25
CA ALA A 79 -12.54 -6.21 -2.61
C ALA A 79 -11.96 -4.92 -3.19
N ASN A 80 -11.49 -4.01 -2.34
CA ASN A 80 -10.87 -2.78 -2.76
C ASN A 80 -9.49 -2.67 -2.11
N ILE A 81 -8.46 -2.60 -2.94
CA ILE A 81 -7.07 -2.45 -2.51
C ILE A 81 -6.58 -1.08 -2.96
N GLU A 82 -6.26 -0.23 -2.01
CA GLU A 82 -5.69 1.09 -2.30
C GLU A 82 -4.21 1.09 -1.93
N ILE A 83 -3.38 1.50 -2.88
CA ILE A 83 -1.94 1.55 -2.70
C ILE A 83 -1.49 3.01 -2.69
N GLY A 84 -1.03 3.47 -1.53
CA GLY A 84 -0.52 4.83 -1.37
C GLY A 84 0.99 4.82 -1.47
N TRP A 85 1.54 5.61 -2.38
CA TRP A 85 2.97 5.72 -2.58
C TRP A 85 3.33 7.06 -3.23
N VAL A 86 4.61 7.35 -3.29
CA VAL A 86 5.10 8.46 -4.12
C VAL A 86 4.83 8.09 -5.58
N ALA A 87 4.27 9.03 -6.34
CA ALA A 87 3.81 8.80 -7.70
C ALA A 87 4.82 8.02 -8.56
N ARG A 88 4.33 7.03 -9.28
CA ARG A 88 5.10 6.19 -10.21
C ARG A 88 4.45 6.23 -11.59
N PRO A 89 5.21 5.88 -12.65
CA PRO A 89 4.62 5.80 -14.00
C PRO A 89 3.43 4.86 -14.05
N VAL A 90 2.48 5.15 -14.93
CA VAL A 90 1.26 4.35 -15.06
C VAL A 90 1.55 2.89 -15.41
N GLU A 91 2.63 2.63 -16.16
CA GLU A 91 3.04 1.28 -16.53
C GLU A 91 3.40 0.44 -15.30
N VAL A 92 4.03 1.06 -14.31
CA VAL A 92 4.35 0.40 -13.04
C VAL A 92 3.08 0.13 -12.25
N CYS A 93 2.17 1.11 -12.21
CA CYS A 93 0.88 0.94 -11.56
C CYS A 93 0.08 -0.21 -12.16
N GLU A 94 0.04 -0.31 -13.49
CA GLU A 94 -0.64 -1.42 -14.17
C GLU A 94 -0.04 -2.77 -13.81
N LYS A 95 1.28 -2.85 -13.78
CA LYS A 95 1.98 -4.08 -13.40
C LYS A 95 1.62 -4.52 -11.99
N VAL A 96 1.66 -3.59 -11.06
CA VAL A 96 1.31 -3.86 -9.66
C VAL A 96 -0.17 -4.22 -9.54
N ALA A 97 -1.05 -3.49 -10.22
CA ALA A 97 -2.49 -3.76 -10.19
C ALA A 97 -2.81 -5.16 -10.70
N ASN A 98 -2.22 -5.56 -11.82
CA ASN A 98 -2.43 -6.90 -12.38
C ASN A 98 -1.95 -7.98 -11.40
N ALA A 99 -0.77 -7.80 -10.82
CA ALA A 99 -0.22 -8.76 -9.88
C ALA A 99 -1.08 -8.88 -8.61
N VAL A 100 -1.53 -7.76 -8.06
CA VAL A 100 -2.41 -7.74 -6.89
C VAL A 100 -3.75 -8.40 -7.21
N GLY A 101 -4.32 -8.09 -8.37
CA GLY A 101 -5.57 -8.69 -8.83
C GLY A 101 -5.47 -10.21 -8.92
N GLU A 102 -4.36 -10.72 -9.45
CA GLU A 102 -4.14 -12.16 -9.57
C GLU A 102 -4.00 -12.84 -8.21
N ILE A 103 -3.51 -12.14 -7.21
CA ILE A 103 -3.39 -12.67 -5.84
C ILE A 103 -4.74 -12.69 -5.13
N ILE A 104 -5.53 -11.63 -5.30
CA ILE A 104 -6.80 -11.46 -4.57
C ILE A 104 -7.97 -12.21 -5.24
N LYS A 105 -8.02 -12.19 -6.56
CA LYS A 105 -9.14 -12.78 -7.31
C LYS A 105 -9.42 -14.25 -6.96
N PRO A 106 -8.41 -15.13 -6.80
CA PRO A 106 -8.65 -16.53 -6.43
C PRO A 106 -9.35 -16.72 -5.07
N LEU A 107 -9.39 -15.68 -4.24
CA LEU A 107 -10.08 -15.75 -2.95
C LEU A 107 -11.61 -15.75 -3.09
N GLY A 108 -12.13 -15.49 -4.29
CA GLY A 108 -13.56 -15.64 -4.58
C GLY A 108 -14.37 -14.35 -4.56
N TYR A 109 -13.73 -13.19 -4.50
CA TYR A 109 -14.46 -11.92 -4.58
C TYR A 109 -14.93 -11.66 -6.00
N GLU A 110 -16.20 -11.26 -6.15
CA GLU A 110 -16.78 -11.01 -7.48
C GLU A 110 -16.09 -9.88 -8.21
N THR A 111 -15.72 -8.84 -7.48
CA THR A 111 -15.03 -7.69 -8.03
C THR A 111 -13.80 -7.39 -7.18
N VAL A 112 -12.69 -7.16 -7.85
CA VAL A 112 -11.45 -6.72 -7.20
C VAL A 112 -11.03 -5.41 -7.84
N MET A 113 -10.98 -4.35 -7.04
CA MET A 113 -10.56 -3.02 -7.48
C MET A 113 -9.21 -2.70 -6.88
N VAL A 114 -8.30 -2.25 -7.72
CA VAL A 114 -6.98 -1.80 -7.26
C VAL A 114 -6.80 -0.36 -7.70
N SER A 115 -6.54 0.52 -6.77
CA SER A 115 -6.34 1.93 -7.05
C SER A 115 -5.06 2.44 -6.40
N PHE A 116 -4.56 3.55 -6.91
CA PHE A 116 -3.31 4.14 -6.44
C PHE A 116 -3.56 5.57 -5.99
N LYS A 117 -2.95 5.93 -4.88
CA LYS A 117 -3.02 7.26 -4.32
C LYS A 117 -1.61 7.82 -4.24
N SER A 118 -1.38 8.96 -4.85
CA SER A 118 -0.10 9.66 -4.75
C SER A 118 0.03 10.32 -3.39
N ILE A 119 1.15 10.08 -2.72
CA ILE A 119 1.46 10.69 -1.44
C ILE A 119 2.54 11.73 -1.66
N ASP A 120 2.28 12.95 -1.20
CA ASP A 120 3.25 14.02 -1.21
C ASP A 120 3.96 14.04 0.15
N LEU A 121 5.21 13.63 0.16
CA LEU A 121 6.01 13.55 1.40
C LEU A 121 6.24 14.92 2.05
N ALA A 122 6.07 16.01 1.31
CA ALA A 122 6.19 17.35 1.87
C ALA A 122 5.11 17.66 2.92
N TYR A 123 3.99 16.94 2.84
CA TYR A 123 2.85 17.17 3.74
C TYR A 123 2.68 16.04 4.75
N GLU A 124 3.71 15.22 4.94
CA GLU A 124 3.60 14.09 5.82
C GLU A 124 4.63 14.15 6.94
N PHE A 125 4.15 13.98 8.16
CA PHE A 125 4.96 14.09 9.36
C PHE A 125 4.71 12.85 10.23
N THR A 126 5.77 12.20 10.67
CA THR A 126 5.70 11.00 11.51
C THR A 126 6.44 11.26 12.82
N PHE A 127 5.80 10.91 13.91
CA PHE A 127 6.38 11.07 15.23
C PHE A 127 6.45 9.70 15.90
N THR A 128 7.64 9.34 16.38
CA THR A 128 7.86 8.08 17.07
C THR A 128 8.54 8.35 18.42
N LYS A 129 8.27 7.46 19.38
CA LYS A 129 8.98 7.51 20.65
C LYS A 129 10.42 7.09 20.48
#